data_e23e398a8d41540a25d2c77d96aa818d
#
_entry.id   e23e398a8d41540a25d2c77d96aa818d
#
_cell.length_a   1.000
_cell.length_b   1.000
_cell.length_c   1.000
_cell.angle_alpha   90.00
_cell.angle_beta   90.00
_cell.angle_gamma   90.00
#
_symmetry.space_group_name_H-M   'P 1'
#
loop_
_entity.id
_entity.type
_entity.pdbx_description
1 polymer ?
#
loop_
_entity_poly.entity_id
_entity_poly.type
_entity_poly.pdbx_seq_one_letter_code
_entity_poly.pdbx_strand_id
1 'polypeptide(L)'
;MKNVKALFLFSFFLTFSLTLTLLSSFSYGGDRKPIKPSPKDKCPVCGMFVAKYPDFLAEILFKDGSSAFFDGTKDMFKYTFNLKKYHPSRNSSDVDSIYVTNYYDLTLTDGPSAYYVLGSDIYGPMGRELIPFEKEADAKEFMKDHQGKSVLKFNEITYEMVKSLD
;
A
#
# COMPACT_ATOMS: atom_id res chain seq x y z
N MET A 1 -69.76 -5.28 -21.06
CA MET A 1 -68.48 -5.88 -21.41
C MET A 1 -67.44 -4.79 -21.31
N LYS A 2 -66.89 -4.58 -20.10
CA LYS A 2 -65.99 -3.46 -19.76
C LYS A 2 -64.71 -3.99 -19.14
N ASN A 3 -63.57 -3.62 -19.77
CA ASN A 3 -62.27 -3.37 -19.21
C ASN A 3 -61.59 -4.47 -18.30
N VAL A 4 -60.93 -5.42 -18.99
CA VAL A 4 -59.95 -6.36 -18.36
C VAL A 4 -58.52 -6.11 -18.91
N LYS A 5 -58.26 -4.96 -19.59
CA LYS A 5 -56.93 -4.68 -20.22
C LYS A 5 -56.03 -3.75 -19.42
N ALA A 6 -56.43 -3.29 -18.21
CA ALA A 6 -55.63 -2.31 -17.44
C ALA A 6 -54.87 -2.88 -16.23
N LEU A 7 -54.88 -4.20 -16.01
CA LEU A 7 -54.29 -4.78 -14.79
C LEU A 7 -52.99 -5.57 -15.05
N PHE A 8 -52.50 -5.63 -16.28
CA PHE A 8 -51.28 -6.39 -16.60
C PHE A 8 -50.01 -5.50 -16.86
N LEU A 9 -50.15 -4.19 -16.79
CA LEU A 9 -49.01 -3.26 -17.05
C LEU A 9 -48.35 -2.70 -15.78
N PHE A 10 -48.79 -3.07 -14.59
CA PHE A 10 -48.24 -2.54 -13.34
C PHE A 10 -47.35 -3.51 -12.58
N SER A 11 -47.22 -4.76 -13.04
CA SER A 11 -46.43 -5.79 -12.35
C SER A 11 -45.04 -6.01 -12.93
N PHE A 12 -44.61 -5.27 -13.96
CA PHE A 12 -43.31 -5.49 -14.62
C PHE A 12 -42.24 -4.45 -14.23
N PHE A 13 -42.58 -3.48 -13.38
CA PHE A 13 -41.65 -2.39 -12.99
C PHE A 13 -41.07 -2.50 -11.58
N LEU A 14 -41.33 -3.59 -10.86
CA LEU A 14 -40.91 -3.70 -9.45
C LEU A 14 -39.84 -4.75 -9.18
N THR A 15 -39.15 -5.27 -10.19
CA THR A 15 -38.05 -6.22 -9.97
C THR A 15 -36.70 -5.76 -10.52
N PHE A 16 -36.58 -4.45 -10.86
CA PHE A 16 -35.28 -3.85 -11.18
C PHE A 16 -34.79 -3.03 -9.99
N SER A 17 -34.58 -3.69 -8.86
CA SER A 17 -34.02 -2.99 -7.70
C SER A 17 -33.03 -3.91 -7.01
N LEU A 18 -31.84 -3.36 -6.86
CA LEU A 18 -30.92 -3.62 -5.77
C LEU A 18 -30.04 -4.88 -5.90
N THR A 19 -29.25 -4.96 -6.97
CA THR A 19 -27.91 -5.52 -6.83
C THR A 19 -26.93 -4.39 -6.53
N LEU A 20 -27.03 -3.85 -5.33
CA LEU A 20 -25.96 -3.04 -4.75
C LEU A 20 -24.81 -4.00 -4.44
N THR A 21 -23.90 -4.15 -5.38
CA THR A 21 -22.62 -4.81 -5.17
C THR A 21 -21.88 -4.05 -4.06
N LEU A 22 -21.86 -4.63 -2.87
CA LEU A 22 -20.96 -4.25 -1.79
C LEU A 22 -19.52 -4.47 -2.31
N LEU A 23 -18.96 -3.44 -2.94
CA LEU A 23 -17.52 -3.28 -3.08
C LEU A 23 -16.98 -3.12 -1.65
N SER A 24 -16.61 -4.24 -1.05
CA SER A 24 -15.87 -4.24 0.21
C SER A 24 -14.52 -3.59 -0.07
N SER A 25 -14.44 -2.27 0.13
CA SER A 25 -13.18 -1.58 0.23
C SER A 25 -12.45 -2.19 1.42
N PHE A 26 -11.42 -2.99 1.16
CA PHE A 26 -10.48 -3.41 2.18
C PHE A 26 -9.74 -2.15 2.64
N SER A 27 -10.25 -1.52 3.68
CA SER A 27 -9.57 -0.44 4.38
C SER A 27 -8.58 -1.08 5.34
N TYR A 28 -7.29 -1.05 5.03
CA TYR A 28 -6.22 -1.30 6.00
C TYR A 28 -6.05 -0.04 6.88
N GLY A 29 -7.08 0.36 7.57
CA GLY A 29 -7.07 1.50 8.48
C GLY A 29 -7.06 0.99 9.92
N GLY A 30 -5.91 0.56 10.44
CA GLY A 30 -5.73 0.35 11.88
C GLY A 30 -5.54 1.71 12.58
N ASP A 31 -6.13 1.89 13.75
CA ASP A 31 -5.98 3.10 14.60
C ASP A 31 -4.61 3.18 15.30
N ARG A 32 -3.70 2.23 15.05
CA ARG A 32 -2.42 2.16 15.72
C ARG A 32 -1.40 3.07 15.07
N LYS A 33 -0.71 3.85 15.89
CA LYS A 33 0.37 4.74 15.46
C LYS A 33 1.62 3.94 15.11
N PRO A 34 2.43 4.43 14.14
CA PRO A 34 3.71 3.81 13.80
C PRO A 34 4.65 3.78 15.01
N ILE A 35 5.51 2.77 15.05
CA ILE A 35 6.48 2.54 16.13
C ILE A 35 7.87 2.92 15.61
N LYS A 36 8.67 3.57 16.45
CA LYS A 36 10.06 3.87 16.10
C LYS A 36 10.92 2.61 16.22
N PRO A 37 11.68 2.22 15.17
CA PRO A 37 12.57 1.08 15.24
C PRO A 37 13.70 1.30 16.24
N SER A 38 14.10 0.25 16.94
CA SER A 38 15.29 0.26 17.76
C SER A 38 16.57 0.16 16.91
N PRO A 39 17.74 0.54 17.44
CA PRO A 39 19.01 0.38 16.73
C PRO A 39 19.36 -1.07 16.35
N LYS A 40 18.68 -2.06 16.93
CA LYS A 40 18.91 -3.49 16.68
C LYS A 40 17.96 -4.08 15.64
N ASP A 41 16.90 -3.36 15.26
CA ASP A 41 15.91 -3.85 14.32
C ASP A 41 16.50 -3.95 12.92
N LYS A 42 16.28 -5.09 12.29
CA LYS A 42 16.78 -5.42 10.96
C LYS A 42 15.63 -5.59 9.99
N CYS A 43 15.85 -5.13 8.76
CA CYS A 43 14.98 -5.45 7.64
C CYS A 43 14.94 -6.99 7.44
N PRO A 44 13.76 -7.62 7.45
CA PRO A 44 13.64 -9.07 7.28
C PRO A 44 13.97 -9.56 5.87
N VAL A 45 14.12 -8.65 4.90
CA VAL A 45 14.42 -8.97 3.51
C VAL A 45 15.92 -8.93 3.22
N CYS A 46 16.60 -7.81 3.56
CA CYS A 46 18.00 -7.57 3.25
C CYS A 46 18.93 -7.67 4.48
N GLY A 47 18.41 -7.66 5.71
CA GLY A 47 19.18 -7.78 6.95
C GLY A 47 19.86 -6.50 7.43
N MET A 48 19.65 -5.36 6.76
CA MET A 48 20.22 -4.07 7.15
C MET A 48 19.58 -3.55 8.44
N PHE A 49 20.34 -2.80 9.25
CA PHE A 49 19.83 -2.11 10.44
C PHE A 49 18.99 -0.90 10.04
N VAL A 50 17.68 -0.98 10.20
CA VAL A 50 16.70 -0.03 9.66
C VAL A 50 16.85 1.37 10.25
N ALA A 51 17.18 1.46 11.54
CA ALA A 51 17.36 2.76 12.23
C ALA A 51 18.47 3.66 11.63
N LYS A 52 19.29 3.13 10.73
CA LYS A 52 20.31 3.90 9.99
C LYS A 52 19.73 4.65 8.77
N TYR A 53 18.52 4.33 8.37
CA TYR A 53 17.90 4.84 7.14
C TYR A 53 16.49 5.40 7.43
N PRO A 54 16.37 6.39 8.34
CA PRO A 54 15.08 6.90 8.77
C PRO A 54 14.29 7.53 7.61
N ASP A 55 14.97 8.10 6.60
CA ASP A 55 14.35 8.77 5.46
C ASP A 55 13.66 7.80 4.49
N PHE A 56 13.96 6.50 4.59
CA PHE A 56 13.38 5.44 3.77
C PHE A 56 12.59 4.42 4.59
N LEU A 57 12.39 4.68 5.88
CA LEU A 57 11.72 3.75 6.78
C LEU A 57 10.34 3.38 6.26
N ALA A 58 10.07 2.07 6.23
CA ALA A 58 8.72 1.53 6.09
C ALA A 58 8.44 0.53 7.24
N GLU A 59 7.18 0.43 7.65
CA GLU A 59 6.72 -0.41 8.75
C GLU A 59 5.46 -1.17 8.36
N ILE A 60 5.42 -2.45 8.70
CA ILE A 60 4.19 -3.25 8.75
C ILE A 60 3.91 -3.56 10.22
N LEU A 61 2.80 -3.05 10.72
CA LEU A 61 2.29 -3.31 12.07
C LEU A 61 1.30 -4.47 12.00
N PHE A 62 1.45 -5.44 12.90
CA PHE A 62 0.57 -6.59 12.96
C PHE A 62 -0.46 -6.46 14.08
N LYS A 63 -1.58 -7.17 13.96
CA LYS A 63 -2.70 -7.16 14.92
C LYS A 63 -2.30 -7.55 16.34
N ASP A 64 -1.23 -8.36 16.51
CA ASP A 64 -0.68 -8.72 17.80
C ASP A 64 0.22 -7.64 18.43
N GLY A 65 0.42 -6.50 17.74
CA GLY A 65 1.24 -5.38 18.18
C GLY A 65 2.71 -5.49 17.84
N SER A 66 3.16 -6.57 17.20
CA SER A 66 4.51 -6.65 16.66
C SER A 66 4.67 -5.88 15.35
N SER A 67 5.91 -5.52 15.00
CA SER A 67 6.22 -4.80 13.76
C SER A 67 7.31 -5.50 12.96
N ALA A 68 7.25 -5.31 11.64
CA ALA A 68 8.36 -5.55 10.72
C ALA A 68 8.79 -4.21 10.13
N PHE A 69 10.08 -3.88 10.24
CA PHE A 69 10.66 -2.65 9.74
C PHE A 69 11.51 -2.90 8.50
N PHE A 70 11.51 -1.94 7.59
CA PHE A 70 12.23 -2.02 6.32
C PHE A 70 13.02 -0.73 6.09
N ASP A 71 14.17 -0.86 5.49
CA ASP A 71 15.05 0.24 5.07
C ASP A 71 14.66 0.85 3.71
N GLY A 72 13.53 0.43 3.14
CA GLY A 72 12.93 0.96 1.93
C GLY A 72 11.60 0.30 1.60
N THR A 73 10.77 1.00 0.83
CA THR A 73 9.45 0.51 0.39
C THR A 73 9.58 -0.69 -0.55
N LYS A 74 10.63 -0.77 -1.36
CA LYS A 74 10.92 -1.93 -2.20
C LYS A 74 10.97 -3.22 -1.39
N ASP A 75 11.71 -3.24 -0.29
CA ASP A 75 11.83 -4.41 0.57
C ASP A 75 10.52 -4.69 1.33
N MET A 76 9.78 -3.66 1.74
CA MET A 76 8.45 -3.82 2.30
C MET A 76 7.50 -4.53 1.31
N PHE A 77 7.48 -4.12 0.05
CA PHE A 77 6.68 -4.80 -0.97
C PHE A 77 7.17 -6.23 -1.27
N LYS A 78 8.49 -6.46 -1.34
CA LYS A 78 9.04 -7.83 -1.46
C LYS A 78 8.55 -8.74 -0.34
N TYR A 79 8.57 -8.24 0.88
CA TYR A 79 8.07 -8.95 2.06
C TYR A 79 6.57 -9.25 1.94
N THR A 80 5.77 -8.26 1.56
CA THR A 80 4.32 -8.38 1.43
C THR A 80 3.94 -9.42 0.38
N PHE A 81 4.59 -9.40 -0.79
CA PHE A 81 4.34 -10.38 -1.86
C PHE A 81 4.84 -11.80 -1.54
N ASN A 82 5.82 -11.93 -0.65
CA ASN A 82 6.43 -13.22 -0.30
C ASN A 82 6.40 -13.46 1.22
N LEU A 83 5.32 -13.10 1.87
CA LEU A 83 5.19 -13.14 3.32
C LEU A 83 5.57 -14.50 3.91
N LYS A 84 5.17 -15.60 3.30
CA LYS A 84 5.51 -16.96 3.74
C LYS A 84 7.00 -17.27 3.67
N LYS A 85 7.74 -16.65 2.77
CA LYS A 85 9.20 -16.80 2.67
C LYS A 85 9.91 -16.11 3.83
N TYR A 86 9.49 -14.90 4.18
CA TYR A 86 10.15 -14.07 5.18
C TYR A 86 9.60 -14.28 6.59
N HIS A 87 8.33 -14.70 6.69
CA HIS A 87 7.64 -14.96 7.96
C HIS A 87 6.63 -16.10 7.81
N PRO A 88 7.07 -17.36 7.86
CA PRO A 88 6.22 -18.54 7.57
C PRO A 88 4.95 -18.66 8.41
N SER A 89 4.97 -18.15 9.66
CA SER A 89 3.83 -18.21 10.59
C SER A 89 2.77 -17.12 10.34
N ARG A 90 3.05 -16.09 9.52
CA ARG A 90 2.16 -14.96 9.27
C ARG A 90 1.33 -15.14 8.01
N ASN A 91 0.15 -14.48 8.01
CA ASN A 91 -0.71 -14.32 6.84
C ASN A 91 -0.97 -12.82 6.60
N SER A 92 -1.41 -12.47 5.39
CA SER A 92 -1.78 -11.08 5.06
C SER A 92 -2.90 -10.53 5.94
N SER A 93 -3.80 -11.40 6.41
CA SER A 93 -4.87 -11.04 7.36
C SER A 93 -4.37 -10.63 8.75
N ASP A 94 -3.12 -10.92 9.09
CA ASP A 94 -2.50 -10.51 10.37
C ASP A 94 -2.00 -9.07 10.35
N VAL A 95 -1.91 -8.47 9.16
CA VAL A 95 -1.52 -7.06 9.00
C VAL A 95 -2.62 -6.16 9.55
N ASP A 96 -2.23 -5.18 10.36
CA ASP A 96 -3.09 -4.14 10.92
C ASP A 96 -2.94 -2.84 10.12
N SER A 97 -1.71 -2.34 10.02
CA SER A 97 -1.40 -1.08 9.35
C SER A 97 -0.05 -1.16 8.62
N ILE A 98 0.11 -0.34 7.60
CA ILE A 98 1.36 -0.19 6.85
C ILE A 98 1.69 1.30 6.81
N TYR A 99 2.93 1.65 7.16
CA TYR A 99 3.43 3.01 7.12
C TYR A 99 4.66 3.11 6.23
N VAL A 100 4.78 4.23 5.54
CA VAL A 100 5.93 4.57 4.69
C VAL A 100 6.35 6.00 4.94
N THR A 101 7.63 6.31 4.79
CA THR A 101 8.13 7.69 4.96
C THR A 101 7.79 8.52 3.73
N ASN A 102 6.98 9.58 3.89
CA ASN A 102 6.76 10.59 2.87
C ASN A 102 8.08 11.29 2.53
N TYR A 103 8.46 11.30 1.26
CA TYR A 103 9.79 11.71 0.82
C TYR A 103 10.12 13.18 1.14
N TYR A 104 9.15 14.11 1.04
CA TYR A 104 9.45 15.54 1.20
C TYR A 104 9.55 16.00 2.65
N ASP A 105 8.75 15.49 3.55
CA ASP A 105 8.70 15.95 4.95
C ASP A 105 9.22 14.92 5.96
N LEU A 106 9.58 13.72 5.47
CA LEU A 106 10.12 12.61 6.26
C LEU A 106 9.18 12.13 7.38
N THR A 107 7.88 12.38 7.24
CA THR A 107 6.85 11.86 8.15
C THR A 107 6.35 10.50 7.70
N LEU A 108 5.95 9.67 8.66
CA LEU A 108 5.30 8.39 8.35
C LEU A 108 3.84 8.62 7.96
N THR A 109 3.47 8.18 6.77
CA THR A 109 2.11 8.24 6.22
C THR A 109 1.54 6.85 6.00
N ASP A 110 0.21 6.75 5.86
CA ASP A 110 -0.50 5.50 5.59
C ASP A 110 -0.11 4.94 4.21
N GLY A 111 0.56 3.80 4.21
CA GLY A 111 1.08 3.16 2.99
C GLY A 111 0.01 2.84 1.95
N PRO A 112 -1.13 2.22 2.31
CA PRO A 112 -2.23 1.95 1.38
C PRO A 112 -2.81 3.17 0.68
N SER A 113 -2.78 4.34 1.33
CA SER A 113 -3.30 5.61 0.78
C SER A 113 -2.25 6.39 0.00
N ALA A 114 -0.96 6.08 0.19
CA ALA A 114 0.16 6.79 -0.42
C ALA A 114 0.21 6.61 -1.95
N TYR A 115 0.99 7.49 -2.57
CA TYR A 115 1.37 7.45 -3.99
C TYR A 115 2.85 7.10 -4.09
N TYR A 116 3.22 6.28 -5.05
CA TYR A 116 4.57 5.76 -5.21
C TYR A 116 5.13 6.12 -6.57
N VAL A 117 6.30 6.77 -6.60
CA VAL A 117 7.00 7.03 -7.86
C VAL A 117 7.95 5.89 -8.17
N LEU A 118 7.76 5.29 -9.35
CA LEU A 118 8.62 4.23 -9.88
C LEU A 118 9.61 4.79 -10.90
N GLY A 119 10.86 4.37 -10.80
CA GLY A 119 11.87 4.56 -11.84
C GLY A 119 12.51 5.95 -11.85
N SER A 120 12.50 6.65 -10.72
CA SER A 120 13.25 7.91 -10.53
C SER A 120 14.78 7.68 -10.50
N ASP A 121 15.54 8.77 -10.53
CA ASP A 121 17.00 8.80 -10.36
C ASP A 121 17.44 8.79 -8.88
N ILE A 122 16.48 8.79 -7.95
CA ILE A 122 16.74 8.69 -6.52
C ILE A 122 16.91 7.24 -6.12
N TYR A 123 17.98 6.97 -5.37
CA TYR A 123 18.34 5.65 -4.87
C TYR A 123 18.13 5.58 -3.37
N GLY A 124 17.48 4.52 -2.92
CA GLY A 124 17.40 4.15 -1.51
C GLY A 124 18.61 3.33 -1.05
N PRO A 125 18.59 2.84 0.19
CA PRO A 125 19.68 2.05 0.78
C PRO A 125 20.05 0.79 -0.02
N MET A 126 19.08 0.18 -0.70
CA MET A 126 19.25 -1.01 -1.53
C MET A 126 19.16 -0.74 -3.03
N GLY A 127 19.58 0.45 -3.48
CA GLY A 127 19.56 0.82 -4.88
C GLY A 127 18.26 1.48 -5.32
N ARG A 128 17.73 1.09 -6.49
CA ARG A 128 16.48 1.66 -7.02
C ARG A 128 15.33 1.40 -6.07
N GLU A 129 14.44 2.37 -5.95
CA GLU A 129 13.38 2.37 -4.93
C GLU A 129 12.02 2.79 -5.51
N LEU A 130 10.96 2.52 -4.76
CA LEU A 130 9.64 3.12 -4.91
C LEU A 130 9.56 4.29 -3.94
N ILE A 131 9.46 5.51 -4.43
CA ILE A 131 9.49 6.71 -3.57
C ILE A 131 8.06 7.11 -3.18
N PRO A 132 7.71 7.05 -1.87
CA PRO A 132 6.35 7.30 -1.43
C PRO A 132 6.08 8.78 -1.14
N PHE A 133 4.81 9.18 -1.40
CA PHE A 133 4.27 10.51 -1.15
C PHE A 133 2.86 10.41 -0.55
N GLU A 134 2.54 11.29 0.39
CA GLU A 134 1.20 11.41 0.92
C GLU A 134 0.24 12.00 -0.13
N LYS A 135 0.72 12.94 -0.94
CA LYS A 135 -0.11 13.68 -1.91
C LYS A 135 0.26 13.32 -3.35
N GLU A 136 -0.77 13.16 -4.18
CA GLU A 136 -0.59 12.90 -5.61
C GLU A 136 0.15 14.03 -6.34
N ALA A 137 -0.09 15.28 -5.94
CA ALA A 137 0.56 16.44 -6.53
C ALA A 137 2.08 16.40 -6.34
N ASP A 138 2.52 16.06 -5.11
CA ASP A 138 3.93 15.96 -4.74
C ASP A 138 4.61 14.80 -5.51
N ALA A 139 3.92 13.65 -5.63
CA ALA A 139 4.40 12.52 -6.44
C ALA A 139 4.57 12.86 -7.92
N LYS A 140 3.62 13.62 -8.49
CA LYS A 140 3.69 14.05 -9.90
C LYS A 140 4.80 15.09 -10.15
N GLU A 141 5.00 16.03 -9.22
CA GLU A 141 6.10 17.00 -9.25
C GLU A 141 7.43 16.26 -9.19
N PHE A 142 7.63 15.42 -8.18
CA PHE A 142 8.83 14.61 -8.04
C PHE A 142 9.09 13.72 -9.25
N MET A 143 8.08 13.06 -9.80
CA MET A 143 8.22 12.23 -11.01
C MET A 143 8.79 13.03 -12.16
N LYS A 144 8.34 14.27 -12.35
CA LYS A 144 8.83 15.16 -13.42
C LYS A 144 10.29 15.59 -13.17
N ASP A 145 10.60 15.98 -11.92
CA ASP A 145 11.90 16.56 -11.57
C ASP A 145 13.01 15.49 -11.46
N HIS A 146 12.64 14.26 -11.12
CA HIS A 146 13.53 13.12 -10.90
C HIS A 146 13.41 12.02 -11.96
N GLN A 147 12.93 12.35 -13.17
CA GLN A 147 12.85 11.43 -14.30
C GLN A 147 12.06 10.14 -14.01
N GLY A 148 11.11 10.19 -13.07
CA GLY A 148 10.27 9.06 -12.71
C GLY A 148 9.42 8.59 -13.90
N LYS A 149 9.14 7.29 -13.94
CA LYS A 149 8.38 6.67 -15.05
C LYS A 149 6.88 6.67 -14.83
N SER A 150 6.44 6.48 -13.60
CA SER A 150 5.02 6.41 -13.25
C SER A 150 4.77 6.75 -11.79
N VAL A 151 3.57 7.27 -11.52
CA VAL A 151 2.98 7.39 -10.18
C VAL A 151 1.96 6.27 -10.04
N LEU A 152 2.06 5.49 -8.98
CA LEU A 152 1.24 4.31 -8.72
C LEU A 152 0.57 4.42 -7.36
N LYS A 153 -0.61 3.81 -7.22
CA LYS A 153 -1.23 3.49 -5.94
C LYS A 153 -0.69 2.17 -5.39
N PHE A 154 -0.83 1.95 -4.10
CA PHE A 154 -0.38 0.75 -3.41
C PHE A 154 -0.83 -0.56 -4.10
N ASN A 155 -2.10 -0.63 -4.51
CA ASN A 155 -2.71 -1.80 -5.15
C ASN A 155 -2.35 -1.96 -6.65
N GLU A 156 -1.71 -0.98 -7.25
CA GLU A 156 -1.22 -1.03 -8.64
C GLU A 156 0.22 -1.57 -8.73
N ILE A 157 0.93 -1.60 -7.59
CA ILE A 157 2.30 -2.12 -7.53
C ILE A 157 2.25 -3.65 -7.60
N THR A 158 3.00 -4.21 -8.54
CA THR A 158 3.08 -5.66 -8.76
C THR A 158 4.43 -6.22 -8.35
N TYR A 159 4.47 -7.54 -8.11
CA TYR A 159 5.72 -8.23 -7.80
C TYR A 159 6.80 -8.04 -8.89
N GLU A 160 6.40 -8.07 -10.16
CA GLU A 160 7.34 -7.89 -11.28
C GLU A 160 7.93 -6.47 -11.34
N MET A 161 7.12 -5.44 -11.01
CA MET A 161 7.64 -4.07 -10.87
C MET A 161 8.69 -3.99 -9.77
N VAL A 162 8.41 -4.54 -8.59
CA VAL A 162 9.35 -4.54 -7.46
C VAL A 162 10.62 -5.31 -7.79
N LYS A 163 10.51 -6.47 -8.45
CA LYS A 163 11.64 -7.28 -8.90
C LYS A 163 12.52 -6.56 -9.93
N SER A 164 11.93 -5.71 -10.77
CA SER A 164 12.69 -4.94 -11.77
C SER A 164 13.58 -3.84 -11.19
N LEU A 165 13.44 -3.57 -9.87
CA LEU A 165 14.27 -2.60 -9.13
C LEU A 165 15.56 -3.22 -8.54
N ASP A 166 15.76 -4.52 -8.69
CA ASP A 166 16.96 -5.25 -8.23
C ASP A 166 18.16 -5.09 -9.15
#